data_99484fd97ca2125557a634de72083b1f
#
_entry.id   99484fd97ca2125557a634de72083b1f
#
_cell.length_a   1.000
_cell.length_b   1.000
_cell.length_c   1.000
_cell.angle_alpha   90.00
_cell.angle_beta   90.00
_cell.angle_gamma   90.00
#
_symmetry.space_group_name_H-M   'P 1'
#
loop_
_entity.id
_entity.type
_entity.pdbx_description
1 polymer ?
#
loop_
_entity_poly.entity_id
_entity_poly.type
_entity_poly.pdbx_seq_one_letter_code
_entity_poly.pdbx_strand_id
1 'polypeptide(L)'
;MRVSQLDHAGDRVGDTRILNIPNALTAFRVLCVPLMAWLLFADNGERGSMRDLAALVFVLASITDLLDGAIARRRGQVTNFGKIADPIADKALTGVALISLSIMGDLAWWITVVILVRELGVTALRVWVIRHGVIPASRGGKAKTLAQTVAITMYLVDVPSLDWWIPLSQVAMGIAVALTIITGLDYVRHALRLRRLPRGSVSTDGEVR
;
A
#
# COMPACT_ATOMS: atom_id res chain seq x y z
N MET A 1 38.55 4.13 -47.25
CA MET A 1 38.39 3.31 -46.05
C MET A 1 37.91 4.22 -44.93
N ARG A 2 36.57 4.37 -44.72
CA ARG A 2 35.98 5.20 -43.67
C ARG A 2 35.40 4.24 -42.65
N VAL A 3 36.02 4.17 -41.47
CA VAL A 3 35.50 3.46 -40.32
C VAL A 3 34.41 4.33 -39.71
N SER A 4 33.17 3.90 -39.85
CA SER A 4 32.04 4.55 -39.20
C SER A 4 32.12 4.29 -37.71
N GLN A 5 32.23 5.37 -36.92
CA GLN A 5 32.04 5.37 -35.48
C GLN A 5 30.57 5.03 -35.21
N LEU A 6 30.34 3.87 -34.62
CA LEU A 6 29.08 3.54 -33.98
C LEU A 6 28.98 4.37 -32.67
N ASP A 7 28.18 5.41 -32.73
CA ASP A 7 27.75 6.14 -31.58
C ASP A 7 27.07 5.16 -30.60
N HIS A 8 27.76 4.92 -29.51
CA HIS A 8 27.14 4.35 -28.31
C HIS A 8 26.18 5.39 -27.80
N ALA A 9 24.91 5.26 -28.15
CA ALA A 9 23.82 5.98 -27.50
C ALA A 9 23.88 5.65 -26.03
N GLY A 10 24.35 6.63 -25.26
CA GLY A 10 24.56 6.53 -23.84
C GLY A 10 23.29 6.05 -23.12
N ASP A 11 23.46 4.98 -22.40
CA ASP A 11 22.62 4.60 -21.29
C ASP A 11 22.35 5.87 -20.45
N ARG A 12 21.14 6.40 -20.54
CA ARG A 12 20.69 7.46 -19.66
C ARG A 12 20.57 6.85 -18.27
N VAL A 13 21.70 6.91 -17.54
CA VAL A 13 21.73 6.68 -16.11
C VAL A 13 20.64 7.55 -15.52
N GLY A 14 19.57 6.91 -15.03
CA GLY A 14 18.44 7.59 -14.46
C GLY A 14 18.91 8.57 -13.39
N ASP A 15 18.38 9.78 -13.45
CA ASP A 15 18.71 10.90 -12.56
C ASP A 15 18.74 10.44 -11.11
N THR A 16 19.93 10.34 -10.54
CA THR A 16 20.21 9.83 -9.18
C THR A 16 19.91 10.87 -8.11
N ARG A 17 19.17 11.93 -8.43
CA ARG A 17 18.75 12.91 -7.43
C ARG A 17 17.79 12.26 -6.46
N ILE A 18 18.28 11.98 -5.26
CA ILE A 18 17.51 11.46 -4.12
C ILE A 18 16.37 12.43 -3.76
N LEU A 19 16.58 13.73 -3.97
CA LEU A 19 15.58 14.77 -3.79
C LEU A 19 14.74 14.94 -5.05
N ASN A 20 13.71 14.12 -5.17
CA ASN A 20 12.66 14.28 -6.18
C ASN A 20 11.27 14.28 -5.49
N ILE A 21 10.25 14.76 -6.21
CA ILE A 21 8.90 14.92 -5.66
C ILE A 21 8.35 13.59 -5.09
N PRO A 22 8.45 12.43 -5.75
CA PRO A 22 8.01 11.18 -5.17
C PRO A 22 8.69 10.85 -3.84
N ASN A 23 10.02 10.94 -3.75
CA ASN A 23 10.74 10.66 -2.51
C ASN A 23 10.39 11.63 -1.38
N ALA A 24 10.14 12.92 -1.69
CA ALA A 24 9.68 13.88 -0.71
C ALA A 24 8.29 13.53 -0.15
N LEU A 25 7.38 13.06 -1.00
CA LEU A 25 6.04 12.60 -0.58
C LEU A 25 6.13 11.33 0.28
N THR A 26 7.04 10.40 -0.07
CA THR A 26 7.31 9.22 0.77
C THR A 26 7.87 9.61 2.14
N ALA A 27 8.84 10.54 2.19
CA ALA A 27 9.40 11.04 3.44
C ALA A 27 8.33 11.75 4.30
N PHE A 28 7.48 12.57 3.68
CA PHE A 28 6.33 13.19 4.35
C PHE A 28 5.42 12.12 4.98
N ARG A 29 5.08 11.06 4.24
CA ARG A 29 4.25 9.96 4.76
C ARG A 29 4.91 9.24 5.93
N VAL A 30 6.21 8.98 5.88
CA VAL A 30 6.96 8.37 6.99
C VAL A 30 6.88 9.24 8.24
N LEU A 31 6.94 10.56 8.11
CA LEU A 31 6.78 11.50 9.23
C LEU A 31 5.32 11.55 9.75
N CYS A 32 4.34 11.38 8.87
CA CYS A 32 2.93 11.32 9.26
C CYS A 32 2.62 10.13 10.18
N VAL A 33 3.33 8.99 10.05
CA VAL A 33 3.09 7.79 10.89
C VAL A 33 3.27 8.07 12.38
N PRO A 34 4.45 8.53 12.87
CA PRO A 34 4.61 8.82 14.28
C PRO A 34 3.77 10.01 14.74
N LEU A 35 3.55 11.01 13.88
CA LEU A 35 2.68 12.15 14.19
C LEU A 35 1.23 11.69 14.45
N MET A 36 0.69 10.86 13.58
CA MET A 36 -0.66 10.30 13.75
C MET A 36 -0.78 9.48 15.04
N ALA A 37 0.20 8.61 15.31
CA ALA A 37 0.22 7.83 16.54
C ALA A 37 0.25 8.74 17.78
N TRP A 38 1.11 9.75 17.77
CA TRP A 38 1.19 10.71 18.86
C TRP A 38 -0.13 11.45 19.08
N LEU A 39 -0.78 11.93 18.02
CA LEU A 39 -2.07 12.61 18.10
C LEU A 39 -3.15 11.71 18.71
N LEU A 40 -3.21 10.43 18.29
CA LEU A 40 -4.19 9.48 18.82
C LEU A 40 -4.01 9.19 20.30
N PHE A 41 -2.76 9.07 20.77
CA PHE A 41 -2.48 8.80 22.18
C PHE A 41 -2.49 10.06 23.06
N ALA A 42 -2.23 11.25 22.49
CA ALA A 42 -2.32 12.53 23.20
C ALA A 42 -3.77 12.90 23.59
N ASP A 43 -4.74 12.34 22.90
CA ASP A 43 -6.18 12.56 23.15
C ASP A 43 -6.69 11.76 24.38
N ASN A 44 -5.87 10.96 25.06
CA ASN A 44 -6.22 10.09 26.21
C ASN A 44 -7.46 9.22 25.96
N GLY A 45 -7.78 8.90 24.72
CA GLY A 45 -8.97 8.15 24.33
C GLY A 45 -10.26 8.98 24.29
N GLU A 46 -10.19 10.27 24.57
CA GLU A 46 -11.30 11.20 24.33
C GLU A 46 -11.44 11.42 22.82
N ARG A 47 -12.68 11.37 22.33
CA ARG A 47 -12.98 11.60 20.91
C ARG A 47 -13.01 13.10 20.63
N GLY A 48 -11.84 13.75 20.70
CA GLY A 48 -11.68 15.19 20.60
C GLY A 48 -10.94 15.66 19.33
N SER A 49 -10.55 16.93 19.33
CA SER A 49 -9.91 17.60 18.20
C SER A 49 -8.58 16.95 17.77
N MET A 50 -7.86 16.31 18.68
CA MET A 50 -6.60 15.61 18.37
C MET A 50 -6.86 14.38 17.51
N ARG A 51 -7.98 13.69 17.74
CA ARG A 51 -8.40 12.54 16.95
C ARG A 51 -8.81 12.95 15.54
N ASP A 52 -9.53 14.07 15.39
CA ASP A 52 -9.88 14.64 14.08
C ASP A 52 -8.62 15.05 13.31
N LEU A 53 -7.64 15.62 14.01
CA LEU A 53 -6.35 15.96 13.41
C LEU A 53 -5.58 14.70 12.98
N ALA A 54 -5.60 13.64 13.77
CA ALA A 54 -5.03 12.34 13.38
C ALA A 54 -5.71 11.77 12.14
N ALA A 55 -7.05 11.87 12.05
CA ALA A 55 -7.81 11.48 10.87
C ALA A 55 -7.39 12.29 9.63
N LEU A 56 -7.25 13.61 9.78
CA LEU A 56 -6.77 14.48 8.71
C LEU A 56 -5.37 14.08 8.24
N VAL A 57 -4.43 13.83 9.17
CA VAL A 57 -3.07 13.37 8.86
C VAL A 57 -3.11 12.05 8.10
N PHE A 58 -3.95 11.10 8.52
CA PHE A 58 -4.12 9.81 7.86
C PHE A 58 -4.66 9.97 6.43
N VAL A 59 -5.68 10.80 6.23
CA VAL A 59 -6.27 11.06 4.91
C VAL A 59 -5.27 11.74 3.98
N LEU A 60 -4.58 12.78 4.44
CA LEU A 60 -3.57 13.49 3.65
C LEU A 60 -2.42 12.55 3.25
N ALA A 61 -1.92 11.73 4.18
CA ALA A 61 -0.89 10.75 3.91
C ALA A 61 -1.37 9.68 2.89
N SER A 62 -2.63 9.24 2.98
CA SER A 62 -3.22 8.28 2.04
C SER A 62 -3.43 8.87 0.64
N ILE A 63 -3.84 10.14 0.55
CA ILE A 63 -3.98 10.84 -0.74
C ILE A 63 -2.61 11.04 -1.40
N THR A 64 -1.57 11.41 -0.62
CA THR A 64 -0.21 11.57 -1.15
C THR A 64 0.31 10.26 -1.76
N ASP A 65 0.00 9.10 -1.19
CA ASP A 65 0.34 7.78 -1.76
C ASP A 65 -0.29 7.55 -3.15
N LEU A 66 -1.54 7.95 -3.33
CA LEU A 66 -2.20 7.85 -4.63
C LEU A 66 -1.57 8.77 -5.67
N LEU A 67 -1.13 9.96 -5.25
CA LEU A 67 -0.56 10.98 -6.14
C LEU A 67 0.87 10.66 -6.53
N ASP A 68 1.74 10.25 -5.59
CA ASP A 68 3.15 9.97 -5.88
C ASP A 68 3.32 8.78 -6.84
N GLY A 69 2.54 7.72 -6.62
CA GLY A 69 2.51 6.58 -7.54
C GLY A 69 2.05 6.96 -8.96
N ALA A 70 1.12 7.92 -9.10
CA ALA A 70 0.69 8.42 -10.41
C ALA A 70 1.75 9.31 -11.07
N ILE A 71 2.38 10.19 -10.29
CA ILE A 71 3.43 11.13 -10.77
C ILE A 71 4.68 10.36 -11.15
N ALA A 72 5.15 9.42 -10.31
CA ALA A 72 6.35 8.62 -10.59
C ALA A 72 6.24 7.84 -11.90
N ARG A 73 5.06 7.23 -12.15
CA ARG A 73 4.81 6.51 -13.41
C ARG A 73 4.77 7.42 -14.63
N ARG A 74 4.19 8.63 -14.50
CA ARG A 74 4.10 9.59 -15.63
C ARG A 74 5.44 10.22 -15.95
N ARG A 75 6.31 10.44 -14.97
CA ARG A 75 7.60 11.14 -15.15
C ARG A 75 8.80 10.21 -15.30
N GLY A 76 8.63 8.89 -15.17
CA GLY A 76 9.73 7.92 -15.22
C GLY A 76 10.75 8.08 -14.07
N GLN A 77 10.41 8.82 -13.00
CA GLN A 77 11.28 9.15 -11.87
C GLN A 77 11.15 8.09 -10.76
N VAL A 78 11.37 6.84 -11.10
CA VAL A 78 11.28 5.75 -10.12
C VAL A 78 12.67 5.49 -9.55
N THR A 79 12.90 5.91 -8.31
CA THR A 79 14.18 5.67 -7.60
C THR A 79 14.19 4.32 -6.91
N ASN A 80 15.38 3.75 -6.70
CA ASN A 80 15.52 2.51 -5.93
C ASN A 80 15.11 2.69 -4.46
N PHE A 81 15.33 3.87 -3.90
CA PHE A 81 14.87 4.22 -2.56
C PHE A 81 13.33 4.22 -2.47
N GLY A 82 12.64 4.91 -3.37
CA GLY A 82 11.18 4.95 -3.41
C GLY A 82 10.56 3.56 -3.55
N LYS A 83 11.11 2.69 -4.41
CA LYS A 83 10.62 1.31 -4.59
C LYS A 83 10.56 0.50 -3.29
N ILE A 84 11.44 0.78 -2.33
CA ILE A 84 11.51 0.09 -1.04
C ILE A 84 10.74 0.87 0.03
N ALA A 85 10.91 2.19 0.07
CA ALA A 85 10.34 3.03 1.10
C ALA A 85 8.81 3.18 0.99
N ASP A 86 8.26 3.30 -0.23
CA ASP A 86 6.82 3.46 -0.46
C ASP A 86 5.98 2.30 0.12
N PRO A 87 6.28 1.01 -0.19
CA PRO A 87 5.53 -0.09 0.39
C PRO A 87 5.66 -0.21 1.92
N ILE A 88 6.77 0.24 2.49
CA ILE A 88 6.98 0.23 3.94
C ILE A 88 6.16 1.35 4.58
N ALA A 89 6.22 2.57 4.05
CA ALA A 89 5.50 3.72 4.56
C ALA A 89 3.97 3.52 4.52
N ASP A 90 3.43 3.00 3.40
CA ASP A 90 2.01 2.68 3.24
C ASP A 90 1.53 1.67 4.30
N LYS A 91 2.27 0.58 4.48
CA LYS A 91 1.92 -0.43 5.48
C LYS A 91 2.10 0.05 6.92
N ALA A 92 3.11 0.89 7.17
CA ALA A 92 3.31 1.48 8.48
C ALA A 92 2.14 2.41 8.84
N LEU A 93 1.68 3.25 7.91
CA LEU A 93 0.55 4.15 8.14
C LEU A 93 -0.72 3.37 8.48
N THR A 94 -1.10 2.42 7.64
CA THR A 94 -2.29 1.57 7.85
C THR A 94 -2.14 0.71 9.11
N GLY A 95 -0.97 0.12 9.34
CA GLY A 95 -0.70 -0.73 10.49
C GLY A 95 -0.78 0.01 11.81
N VAL A 96 -0.15 1.19 11.88
CA VAL A 96 -0.18 2.02 13.10
C VAL A 96 -1.60 2.51 13.38
N ALA A 97 -2.36 2.92 12.36
CA ALA A 97 -3.76 3.32 12.54
C ALA A 97 -4.61 2.18 13.14
N LEU A 98 -4.54 0.97 12.57
CA LEU A 98 -5.29 -0.19 13.05
C LEU A 98 -4.86 -0.62 14.46
N ILE A 99 -3.56 -0.64 14.74
CA ILE A 99 -3.03 -1.00 16.07
C ILE A 99 -3.48 0.03 17.10
N SER A 100 -3.37 1.32 16.80
CA SER A 100 -3.81 2.38 17.71
C SER A 100 -5.30 2.29 18.02
N LEU A 101 -6.15 2.10 17.00
CA LEU A 101 -7.59 1.89 17.20
C LEU A 101 -7.89 0.64 18.05
N SER A 102 -7.10 -0.42 17.91
CA SER A 102 -7.27 -1.63 18.74
C SER A 102 -6.80 -1.43 20.18
N ILE A 103 -5.72 -0.68 20.40
CA ILE A 103 -5.23 -0.34 21.75
C ILE A 103 -6.26 0.54 22.47
N MET A 104 -6.88 1.48 21.76
CA MET A 104 -7.93 2.36 22.30
C MET A 104 -9.27 1.62 22.54
N GLY A 105 -9.40 0.37 22.08
CA GLY A 105 -10.61 -0.43 22.24
C GLY A 105 -11.71 -0.15 21.21
N ASP A 106 -11.47 0.73 20.25
CA ASP A 106 -12.44 1.08 19.19
C ASP A 106 -12.54 -0.02 18.12
N LEU A 107 -11.47 -0.79 17.91
CA LEU A 107 -11.40 -1.85 16.90
C LEU A 107 -11.03 -3.18 17.55
N ALA A 108 -11.77 -4.23 17.23
CA ALA A 108 -11.45 -5.57 17.74
C ALA A 108 -10.10 -6.07 17.19
N TRP A 109 -9.23 -6.56 18.06
CA TRP A 109 -7.87 -7.02 17.72
C TRP A 109 -7.80 -8.05 16.58
N TRP A 110 -8.80 -8.93 16.48
CA TRP A 110 -8.82 -9.93 15.41
C TRP A 110 -8.88 -9.29 14.01
N ILE A 111 -9.56 -8.14 13.85
CA ILE A 111 -9.63 -7.39 12.59
C ILE A 111 -8.23 -6.88 12.21
N THR A 112 -7.56 -6.24 13.16
CA THR A 112 -6.19 -5.75 12.97
C THR A 112 -5.24 -6.88 12.59
N VAL A 113 -5.29 -8.01 13.31
CA VAL A 113 -4.44 -9.17 13.03
C VAL A 113 -4.70 -9.74 11.64
N VAL A 114 -5.97 -9.94 11.25
CA VAL A 114 -6.34 -10.45 9.92
C VAL A 114 -5.81 -9.55 8.81
N ILE A 115 -6.00 -8.23 8.96
CA ILE A 115 -5.53 -7.28 7.95
C ILE A 115 -4.01 -7.29 7.88
N LEU A 116 -3.28 -7.19 8.99
CA LEU A 116 -1.82 -7.15 9.03
C LEU A 116 -1.18 -8.43 8.52
N VAL A 117 -1.67 -9.59 8.95
CA VAL A 117 -1.18 -10.90 8.48
C VAL A 117 -1.33 -11.01 6.97
N ARG A 118 -2.48 -10.57 6.43
CA ARG A 118 -2.68 -10.57 4.99
C ARG A 118 -1.76 -9.58 4.27
N GLU A 119 -1.59 -8.35 4.77
CA GLU A 119 -0.72 -7.34 4.15
C GLU A 119 0.73 -7.81 4.07
N LEU A 120 1.24 -8.32 5.18
CA LEU A 120 2.61 -8.82 5.27
C LEU A 120 2.77 -10.14 4.49
N GLY A 121 1.79 -11.04 4.62
CA GLY A 121 1.79 -12.34 3.97
C GLY A 121 1.77 -12.23 2.43
N VAL A 122 0.90 -11.40 1.87
CA VAL A 122 0.87 -11.18 0.41
C VAL A 122 2.15 -10.50 -0.07
N THR A 123 2.73 -9.61 0.73
CA THR A 123 4.00 -8.97 0.37
C THR A 123 5.15 -9.97 0.38
N ALA A 124 5.25 -10.78 1.43
CA ALA A 124 6.24 -11.84 1.51
C ALA A 124 6.08 -12.86 0.36
N LEU A 125 4.83 -13.24 0.07
CA LEU A 125 4.51 -14.14 -1.03
C LEU A 125 4.90 -13.54 -2.40
N ARG A 126 4.69 -12.24 -2.59
CA ARG A 126 5.11 -11.54 -3.82
C ARG A 126 6.62 -11.58 -3.99
N VAL A 127 7.39 -11.27 -2.95
CA VAL A 127 8.86 -11.32 -2.98
C VAL A 127 9.34 -12.75 -3.27
N TRP A 128 8.68 -13.76 -2.68
CA TRP A 128 9.04 -15.15 -2.89
C TRP A 128 8.75 -15.64 -4.31
N VAL A 129 7.61 -15.25 -4.89
CA VAL A 129 7.18 -15.70 -6.22
C VAL A 129 7.84 -14.91 -7.36
N ILE A 130 8.41 -13.73 -7.11
CA ILE A 130 9.03 -12.88 -8.15
C ILE A 130 10.14 -13.61 -8.94
N ARG A 131 10.77 -14.59 -8.32
CA ARG A 131 11.78 -15.46 -8.98
C ARG A 131 11.16 -16.48 -9.96
N HIS A 132 9.84 -16.67 -9.92
CA HIS A 132 9.10 -17.67 -10.73
C HIS A 132 8.12 -17.02 -11.71
N GLY A 133 7.94 -15.72 -11.66
CA GLY A 133 7.05 -14.98 -12.55
C GLY A 133 6.48 -13.72 -11.90
N VAL A 134 5.97 -12.79 -12.71
CA VAL A 134 5.37 -11.55 -12.25
C VAL A 134 3.86 -11.73 -12.13
N ILE A 135 3.32 -11.61 -10.91
CA ILE A 135 1.87 -11.57 -10.70
C ILE A 135 1.41 -10.12 -10.89
N PRO A 136 0.59 -9.82 -11.91
CA PRO A 136 0.09 -8.46 -12.11
C PRO A 136 -0.81 -8.03 -10.95
N ALA A 137 -0.81 -6.72 -10.66
CA ALA A 137 -1.69 -6.15 -9.65
C ALA A 137 -3.16 -6.34 -10.06
N SER A 138 -3.94 -7.06 -9.24
CA SER A 138 -5.35 -7.29 -9.52
C SER A 138 -6.19 -6.02 -9.26
N ARG A 139 -7.30 -5.86 -10.00
CA ARG A 139 -8.28 -4.78 -9.75
C ARG A 139 -8.83 -4.85 -8.32
N GLY A 140 -9.00 -6.04 -7.77
CA GLY A 140 -9.44 -6.28 -6.40
C GLY A 140 -8.49 -5.70 -5.34
N GLY A 141 -7.19 -5.69 -5.60
CA GLY A 141 -6.22 -5.08 -4.70
C GLY A 141 -6.43 -3.57 -4.50
N LYS A 142 -6.80 -2.84 -5.56
CA LYS A 142 -7.09 -1.40 -5.47
C LYS A 142 -8.38 -1.13 -4.69
N ALA A 143 -9.44 -1.89 -4.97
CA ALA A 143 -10.72 -1.79 -4.26
C ALA A 143 -10.55 -2.07 -2.76
N LYS A 144 -9.78 -3.11 -2.41
CA LYS A 144 -9.46 -3.44 -1.02
C LYS A 144 -8.75 -2.27 -0.30
N THR A 145 -7.71 -1.69 -0.91
CA THR A 145 -6.97 -0.57 -0.29
C THR A 145 -7.88 0.63 -0.07
N LEU A 146 -8.69 0.99 -1.06
CA LEU A 146 -9.67 2.07 -0.93
C LEU A 146 -10.67 1.80 0.21
N ALA A 147 -11.25 0.59 0.27
CA ALA A 147 -12.19 0.21 1.31
C ALA A 147 -11.55 0.29 2.71
N GLN A 148 -10.30 -0.16 2.86
CA GLN A 148 -9.57 -0.05 4.12
C GLN A 148 -9.32 1.42 4.50
N THR A 149 -8.86 2.25 3.57
CA THR A 149 -8.63 3.68 3.84
C THR A 149 -9.92 4.36 4.30
N VAL A 150 -11.03 4.12 3.60
CA VAL A 150 -12.34 4.67 3.99
C VAL A 150 -12.76 4.17 5.37
N ALA A 151 -12.70 2.86 5.61
CA ALA A 151 -13.11 2.27 6.88
C ALA A 151 -12.28 2.81 8.07
N ILE A 152 -10.95 2.88 7.92
CA ILE A 152 -10.07 3.43 8.95
C ILE A 152 -10.38 4.91 9.20
N THR A 153 -10.57 5.70 8.14
CA THR A 153 -10.95 7.12 8.28
C THR A 153 -12.26 7.27 9.06
N MET A 154 -13.27 6.44 8.76
CA MET A 154 -14.54 6.47 9.48
C MET A 154 -14.41 6.10 10.96
N TYR A 155 -13.47 5.23 11.33
CA TYR A 155 -13.17 4.90 12.71
C TYR A 155 -12.38 6.00 13.42
N LEU A 156 -11.54 6.73 12.69
CA LEU A 156 -10.77 7.86 13.24
C LEU A 156 -11.65 9.09 13.46
N VAL A 157 -12.59 9.38 12.56
CA VAL A 157 -13.52 10.51 12.66
C VAL A 157 -14.68 10.14 13.57
N ASP A 158 -14.96 10.99 14.56
CA ASP A 158 -16.18 10.89 15.36
C ASP A 158 -17.21 11.93 14.92
N VAL A 159 -18.45 11.50 14.72
CA VAL A 159 -19.55 12.39 14.37
C VAL A 159 -20.69 12.18 15.39
N PRO A 160 -20.58 12.77 16.58
CA PRO A 160 -21.51 12.52 17.67
C PRO A 160 -22.98 12.85 17.34
N SER A 161 -23.22 13.72 16.36
CA SER A 161 -24.56 14.12 15.90
C SER A 161 -25.27 13.07 15.05
N LEU A 162 -24.58 11.97 14.66
CA LEU A 162 -25.09 10.97 13.75
C LEU A 162 -25.09 9.57 14.38
N ASP A 163 -26.20 9.14 14.96
CA ASP A 163 -26.34 7.83 15.60
C ASP A 163 -26.03 6.65 14.68
N TRP A 164 -26.20 6.84 13.38
CA TRP A 164 -25.89 5.82 12.34
C TRP A 164 -24.42 5.77 11.93
N TRP A 165 -23.57 6.70 12.42
CA TRP A 165 -22.15 6.76 12.03
C TRP A 165 -21.37 5.53 12.49
N ILE A 166 -21.55 5.12 13.74
CA ILE A 166 -20.87 3.94 14.29
C ILE A 166 -21.27 2.66 13.56
N PRO A 167 -22.59 2.33 13.40
CA PRO A 167 -22.99 1.17 12.59
C PRO A 167 -22.43 1.21 11.17
N LEU A 168 -22.43 2.37 10.52
CA LEU A 168 -21.90 2.50 9.15
C LEU A 168 -20.39 2.25 9.10
N SER A 169 -19.61 2.76 10.05
CA SER A 169 -18.17 2.51 10.15
C SER A 169 -17.87 1.02 10.33
N GLN A 170 -18.67 0.31 11.15
CA GLN A 170 -18.56 -1.13 11.35
C GLN A 170 -18.86 -1.91 10.06
N VAL A 171 -19.88 -1.52 9.32
CA VAL A 171 -20.19 -2.12 8.00
C VAL A 171 -19.04 -1.86 7.02
N ALA A 172 -18.53 -0.64 6.95
CA ALA A 172 -17.38 -0.31 6.09
C ALA A 172 -16.15 -1.15 6.43
N MET A 173 -15.86 -1.34 7.73
CA MET A 173 -14.75 -2.19 8.17
C MET A 173 -15.02 -3.67 7.84
N GLY A 174 -16.23 -4.15 8.00
CA GLY A 174 -16.63 -5.51 7.59
C GLY A 174 -16.39 -5.75 6.10
N ILE A 175 -16.76 -4.80 5.25
CA ILE A 175 -16.49 -4.83 3.80
C ILE A 175 -14.97 -4.85 3.52
N ALA A 176 -14.20 -4.01 4.20
CA ALA A 176 -12.75 -3.96 4.05
C ALA A 176 -12.09 -5.30 4.44
N VAL A 177 -12.54 -5.93 5.54
CA VAL A 177 -12.07 -7.26 5.96
C VAL A 177 -12.44 -8.32 4.94
N ALA A 178 -13.69 -8.35 4.47
CA ALA A 178 -14.15 -9.31 3.46
C ALA A 178 -13.31 -9.21 2.17
N LEU A 179 -13.13 -8.00 1.64
CA LEU A 179 -12.27 -7.76 0.48
C LEU A 179 -10.82 -8.17 0.73
N THR A 180 -10.32 -7.93 1.94
CA THR A 180 -8.97 -8.32 2.36
C THR A 180 -8.80 -9.84 2.31
N ILE A 181 -9.74 -10.60 2.84
CA ILE A 181 -9.72 -12.07 2.85
C ILE A 181 -9.84 -12.60 1.42
N ILE A 182 -10.85 -12.15 0.66
CA ILE A 182 -11.10 -12.62 -0.70
C ILE A 182 -9.88 -12.39 -1.60
N THR A 183 -9.33 -11.17 -1.59
CA THR A 183 -8.16 -10.85 -2.41
C THR A 183 -6.89 -11.55 -1.93
N GLY A 184 -6.77 -11.83 -0.64
CA GLY A 184 -5.67 -12.61 -0.07
C GLY A 184 -5.69 -14.05 -0.55
N LEU A 185 -6.86 -14.70 -0.46
CA LEU A 185 -7.06 -16.08 -0.93
C LEU A 185 -6.84 -16.20 -2.44
N ASP A 186 -7.32 -15.25 -3.23
CA ASP A 186 -7.09 -15.23 -4.67
C ASP A 186 -5.59 -15.15 -4.99
N TYR A 187 -4.86 -14.30 -4.26
CA TYR A 187 -3.42 -14.17 -4.42
C TYR A 187 -2.66 -15.46 -4.09
N VAL A 188 -3.04 -16.13 -3.00
CA VAL A 188 -2.46 -17.43 -2.62
C VAL A 188 -2.74 -18.49 -3.69
N ARG A 189 -3.98 -18.55 -4.20
CA ARG A 189 -4.35 -19.48 -5.29
C ARG A 189 -3.50 -19.26 -6.54
N HIS A 190 -3.31 -18.01 -6.95
CA HIS A 190 -2.47 -17.67 -8.10
C HIS A 190 -1.00 -18.08 -7.88
N ALA A 191 -0.45 -17.78 -6.70
CA ALA A 191 0.92 -18.15 -6.35
C ALA A 191 1.14 -19.67 -6.37
N LEU A 192 0.20 -20.44 -5.85
CA LEU A 192 0.25 -21.91 -5.86
C LEU A 192 0.13 -22.48 -7.27
N ARG A 193 -0.68 -21.88 -8.15
CA ARG A 193 -0.80 -22.28 -9.56
C ARG A 193 0.53 -22.06 -10.31
N LEU A 194 1.16 -20.91 -10.14
CA LEU A 194 2.46 -20.61 -10.78
C LEU A 194 3.54 -21.61 -10.35
N ARG A 195 3.53 -22.07 -9.11
CA ARG A 195 4.47 -23.09 -8.63
C ARG A 195 4.28 -24.47 -9.27
N ARG A 196 3.04 -24.79 -9.69
CA ARG A 196 2.69 -26.12 -10.27
C ARG A 196 3.03 -26.21 -11.76
N LEU A 197 3.33 -25.08 -12.45
CA LEU A 197 3.74 -25.10 -13.85
C LEU A 197 5.17 -25.62 -13.95
N PRO A 198 5.45 -26.64 -14.78
CA PRO A 198 6.82 -27.16 -14.97
C PRO A 198 7.72 -26.04 -15.52
N ARG A 199 8.94 -25.94 -14.98
CA ARG A 199 10.01 -25.10 -15.53
C ARG A 199 10.36 -25.65 -16.91
N GLY A 200 9.72 -25.19 -17.98
CA GLY A 200 10.09 -25.71 -19.31
C GLY A 200 9.19 -25.38 -20.48
N SER A 201 8.10 -24.62 -20.32
CA SER A 201 7.23 -24.30 -21.47
C SER A 201 7.31 -22.84 -21.94
N VAL A 202 8.52 -22.28 -21.96
CA VAL A 202 8.79 -21.19 -22.91
C VAL A 202 9.31 -21.88 -24.17
N SER A 203 8.40 -22.34 -25.00
CA SER A 203 8.75 -22.78 -26.35
C SER A 203 9.28 -21.56 -27.11
N THR A 204 10.55 -21.59 -27.39
CA THR A 204 11.19 -20.92 -28.51
C THR A 204 10.61 -21.49 -29.79
N ASP A 205 9.36 -21.17 -30.12
CA ASP A 205 8.80 -21.37 -31.44
C ASP A 205 8.59 -19.99 -32.09
N GLY A 206 9.65 -19.51 -32.65
CA GLY A 206 9.74 -18.27 -33.39
C GLY A 206 10.92 -18.33 -34.35
N GLU A 207 11.14 -19.49 -34.96
CA GLU A 207 12.09 -19.56 -36.09
C GLU A 207 11.36 -20.00 -37.35
N VAL A 208 11.36 -19.07 -38.29
CA VAL A 208 11.39 -19.26 -39.77
C VAL A 208 10.18 -19.91 -40.43
N ARG A 209 9.33 -19.08 -41.05
CA ARG A 209 9.17 -19.12 -42.53
C ARG A 209 8.55 -17.83 -43.04
#